data_f3873c6ca8d91c3cdff3d2e7c9e197b4
#
_entry.id   f3873c6ca8d91c3cdff3d2e7c9e197b4
#
_cell.length_a   1.000
_cell.length_b   1.000
_cell.length_c   1.000
_cell.angle_alpha   90.00
_cell.angle_beta   90.00
_cell.angle_gamma   90.00
#
_symmetry.space_group_name_H-M   'P 1'
#
loop_
_entity.id
_entity.type
_entity.pdbx_description
1 polymer ?
#
loop_
_entity_poly.entity_id
_entity_poly.type
_entity_poly.pdbx_seq_one_letter_code
_entity_poly.pdbx_strand_id
1 'polypeptide(L)'
;MTAIRDARPSDRGAILAVTLAAYEQYAAALAPPLWAMYRQNIQATLADVRPAAQIVAEEGGALVGTVLLFPAGAGMANPGGKPVTLEWPEVRLLAVPPAARGKGVARRLMEECIRRARAAGAPALTLHTADIMSVAMRLYERMGFARAVELDFSPAPGIVAKGYKLPLTLPSPQRGEG
;
A
#
# COMPACT_ATOMS: atom_id res chain seq x y z
N MET A 1 13.93 -18.26 5.33
CA MET A 1 12.60 -17.99 5.88
C MET A 1 12.41 -16.46 5.94
N THR A 2 11.35 -15.92 5.37
CA THR A 2 11.11 -14.47 5.33
C THR A 2 10.56 -14.01 6.69
N ALA A 3 11.17 -13.03 7.33
CA ALA A 3 10.67 -12.40 8.55
C ALA A 3 9.95 -11.08 8.21
N ILE A 4 8.81 -10.82 8.87
CA ILE A 4 8.10 -9.55 8.78
C ILE A 4 8.35 -8.79 10.07
N ARG A 5 8.80 -7.55 9.97
CA ARG A 5 9.13 -6.70 11.13
C ARG A 5 8.95 -5.21 10.83
N ASP A 6 8.98 -4.39 11.86
CA ASP A 6 9.09 -2.94 11.68
C ASP A 6 10.45 -2.56 11.08
N ALA A 7 10.44 -1.51 10.26
CA ALA A 7 11.66 -0.93 9.74
C ALA A 7 12.49 -0.29 10.84
N ARG A 8 13.82 -0.42 10.71
CA ARG A 8 14.81 0.25 11.57
C ARG A 8 15.37 1.47 10.84
N PRO A 9 15.93 2.46 11.52
CA PRO A 9 16.58 3.60 10.88
C PRO A 9 17.66 3.19 9.87
N SER A 10 18.39 2.10 10.14
CA SER A 10 19.40 1.54 9.25
C SER A 10 18.85 0.95 7.94
N ASP A 11 17.57 0.65 7.87
CA ASP A 11 16.93 0.06 6.68
C ASP A 11 16.62 1.11 5.59
N ARG A 12 16.70 2.40 5.91
CA ARG A 12 16.22 3.50 5.04
C ARG A 12 16.73 3.42 3.60
N GLY A 13 18.03 3.19 3.42
CA GLY A 13 18.63 3.05 2.09
C GLY A 13 18.13 1.83 1.33
N ALA A 14 18.04 0.69 2.02
CA ALA A 14 17.55 -0.56 1.45
C ALA A 14 16.06 -0.47 1.07
N ILE A 15 15.25 0.18 1.91
CA ILE A 15 13.83 0.41 1.64
C ILE A 15 13.65 1.24 0.36
N LEU A 16 14.39 2.33 0.23
CA LEU A 16 14.33 3.16 -0.98
C LEU A 16 14.71 2.34 -2.22
N ALA A 17 15.81 1.59 -2.15
CA ALA A 17 16.28 0.75 -3.26
C ALA A 17 15.25 -0.32 -3.64
N VAL A 18 14.70 -1.06 -2.66
CA VAL A 18 13.66 -2.09 -2.86
C VAL A 18 12.40 -1.48 -3.49
N THR A 19 11.97 -0.32 -2.99
CA THR A 19 10.77 0.35 -3.51
C THR A 19 10.96 0.79 -4.95
N LEU A 20 12.05 1.49 -5.26
CA LEU A 20 12.33 1.95 -6.62
C LEU A 20 12.47 0.78 -7.59
N ALA A 21 13.18 -0.30 -7.21
CA ALA A 21 13.32 -1.49 -8.05
C ALA A 21 11.97 -2.19 -8.32
N ALA A 22 11.05 -2.19 -7.34
CA ALA A 22 9.72 -2.75 -7.52
C ALA A 22 8.84 -1.94 -8.46
N TYR A 23 8.95 -0.60 -8.42
CA TYR A 23 8.12 0.32 -9.20
C TYR A 23 8.68 0.63 -10.59
N GLU A 24 9.96 0.38 -10.85
CA GLU A 24 10.61 0.62 -12.15
C GLU A 24 9.88 -0.06 -13.33
N GLN A 25 9.19 -1.16 -13.08
CA GLN A 25 8.38 -1.85 -14.09
C GLN A 25 7.30 -0.97 -14.73
N TYR A 26 6.87 0.09 -14.05
CA TYR A 26 5.84 1.01 -14.54
C TYR A 26 6.40 2.14 -15.40
N ALA A 27 7.71 2.31 -15.44
CA ALA A 27 8.37 3.35 -16.23
C ALA A 27 8.01 3.26 -17.72
N ALA A 28 7.90 2.04 -18.26
CA ALA A 28 7.55 1.82 -19.66
C ALA A 28 6.06 2.11 -19.98
N ALA A 29 5.19 2.09 -18.96
CA ALA A 29 3.74 2.32 -19.12
C ALA A 29 3.33 3.78 -18.92
N LEU A 30 4.25 4.63 -18.49
CA LEU A 30 4.01 6.04 -18.19
C LEU A 30 4.85 6.94 -19.10
N ALA A 31 4.29 8.10 -19.48
CA ALA A 31 5.10 9.13 -20.13
C ALA A 31 6.28 9.54 -19.22
N PRO A 32 7.48 9.80 -19.78
CA PRO A 32 8.68 10.11 -18.99
C PRO A 32 8.51 11.19 -17.91
N PRO A 33 7.83 12.33 -18.16
CA PRO A 33 7.61 13.34 -17.14
C PRO A 33 6.73 12.83 -15.98
N LEU A 34 5.74 11.99 -16.30
CA LEU A 34 4.83 11.41 -15.32
C LEU A 34 5.54 10.37 -14.45
N TRP A 35 6.40 9.54 -15.06
CA TRP A 35 7.26 8.61 -14.31
C TRP A 35 8.22 9.36 -13.39
N ALA A 36 8.84 10.43 -13.85
CA ALA A 36 9.74 11.25 -13.04
C ALA A 36 9.02 11.83 -11.81
N MET A 37 7.80 12.36 -12.00
CA MET A 37 6.96 12.87 -10.92
C MET A 37 6.58 11.76 -9.94
N TYR A 38 6.21 10.59 -10.43
CA TYR A 38 5.82 9.43 -9.61
C TYR A 38 7.00 8.94 -8.76
N ARG A 39 8.18 8.83 -9.36
CA ARG A 39 9.41 8.47 -8.67
C ARG A 39 9.76 9.48 -7.58
N GLN A 40 9.63 10.78 -7.87
CA GLN A 40 9.86 11.85 -6.89
C GLN A 40 8.87 11.75 -5.72
N ASN A 41 7.60 11.45 -5.98
CA ASN A 41 6.59 11.22 -4.95
C ASN A 41 6.94 10.03 -4.04
N ILE A 42 7.43 8.93 -4.60
CA ILE A 42 7.91 7.78 -3.82
C ILE A 42 9.05 8.23 -2.88
N GLN A 43 10.04 8.93 -3.42
CA GLN A 43 11.18 9.42 -2.63
C GLN A 43 10.76 10.38 -1.52
N ALA A 44 9.86 11.31 -1.82
CA ALA A 44 9.33 12.26 -0.84
C ALA A 44 8.54 11.56 0.28
N THR A 45 7.69 10.59 -0.08
CA THR A 45 6.93 9.79 0.89
C THR A 45 7.85 8.98 1.81
N LEU A 46 8.91 8.38 1.26
CA LEU A 46 9.87 7.60 2.04
C LEU A 46 10.85 8.48 2.86
N ALA A 47 10.98 9.76 2.53
CA ALA A 47 11.79 10.70 3.30
C ALA A 47 11.17 11.03 4.66
N ASP A 48 9.83 11.14 4.73
CA ASP A 48 9.07 11.28 5.98
C ASP A 48 7.79 10.43 5.91
N VAL A 49 7.85 9.25 6.49
CA VAL A 49 6.75 8.28 6.47
C VAL A 49 5.70 8.53 7.56
N ARG A 50 5.98 9.42 8.51
CA ARG A 50 5.06 9.68 9.63
C ARG A 50 3.69 10.22 9.14
N PRO A 51 2.58 9.80 9.76
CA PRO A 51 2.45 8.90 10.93
C PRO A 51 2.38 7.40 10.58
N ALA A 52 2.75 6.98 9.38
CA ALA A 52 2.67 5.59 8.96
C ALA A 52 3.62 4.67 9.72
N ALA A 53 3.19 3.43 9.94
CA ALA A 53 4.08 2.33 10.26
C ALA A 53 4.77 1.84 8.97
N GLN A 54 6.09 1.72 9.00
CA GLN A 54 6.87 1.16 7.91
C GLN A 54 7.26 -0.28 8.24
N ILE A 55 6.80 -1.22 7.42
CA ILE A 55 6.93 -2.66 7.63
C ILE A 55 7.81 -3.22 6.53
N VAL A 56 8.71 -4.11 6.88
CA VAL A 56 9.65 -4.73 5.95
C VAL A 56 9.58 -6.25 6.02
N ALA A 57 9.89 -6.88 4.90
CA ALA A 57 10.13 -8.31 4.78
C ALA A 57 11.64 -8.53 4.60
N GLU A 58 12.24 -9.34 5.48
CA GLU A 58 13.66 -9.66 5.47
C GLU A 58 13.89 -11.15 5.23
N GLU A 59 14.84 -11.49 4.37
CA GLU A 59 15.26 -12.86 4.09
C GLU A 59 16.79 -12.90 3.98
N GLY A 60 17.43 -13.73 4.81
CA GLY A 60 18.90 -13.85 4.80
C GLY A 60 19.65 -12.54 5.09
N GLY A 61 19.07 -11.65 5.87
CA GLY A 61 19.66 -10.34 6.19
C GLY A 61 19.43 -9.25 5.14
N ALA A 62 18.77 -9.56 4.03
CA ALA A 62 18.43 -8.59 2.99
C ALA A 62 16.93 -8.27 3.00
N LEU A 63 16.56 -7.02 2.67
CA LEU A 63 15.17 -6.66 2.50
C LEU A 63 14.66 -7.16 1.15
N VAL A 64 13.54 -7.89 1.19
CA VAL A 64 12.86 -8.48 0.02
C VAL A 64 11.48 -7.89 -0.24
N GLY A 65 11.06 -6.93 0.58
CA GLY A 65 9.81 -6.20 0.40
C GLY A 65 9.59 -5.16 1.50
N THR A 66 8.70 -4.22 1.22
CA THR A 66 8.28 -3.18 2.17
C THR A 66 6.87 -2.71 1.90
N VAL A 67 6.23 -2.12 2.91
CA VAL A 67 4.91 -1.51 2.82
C VAL A 67 4.76 -0.42 3.87
N LEU A 68 3.94 0.59 3.61
CA LEU A 68 3.49 1.59 4.57
C LEU A 68 2.05 1.31 4.99
N LEU A 69 1.76 1.45 6.28
CA LEU A 69 0.41 1.42 6.84
C LEU A 69 0.14 2.75 7.54
N PHE A 70 -0.66 3.60 6.91
CA PHE A 70 -1.11 4.86 7.49
C PHE A 70 -2.29 4.60 8.43
N PRO A 71 -2.33 5.26 9.63
CA PRO A 71 -3.48 5.16 10.51
C PRO A 71 -4.67 5.96 9.98
N ALA A 72 -5.88 5.63 10.43
CA ALA A 72 -7.04 6.50 10.25
C ALA A 72 -6.76 7.88 10.85
N GLY A 73 -7.32 8.93 10.25
CA GLY A 73 -7.06 10.32 10.65
C GLY A 73 -5.78 10.92 10.07
N ALA A 74 -4.94 10.14 9.41
CA ALA A 74 -3.76 10.67 8.73
C ALA A 74 -4.17 11.61 7.59
N GLY A 75 -3.46 12.74 7.45
CA GLY A 75 -3.58 13.62 6.32
C GLY A 75 -2.87 13.04 5.09
N MET A 76 -3.52 13.13 3.94
CA MET A 76 -2.95 12.75 2.65
C MET A 76 -2.93 13.96 1.72
N ALA A 77 -1.77 14.25 1.13
CA ALA A 77 -1.68 15.25 0.08
C ALA A 77 -2.44 14.75 -1.15
N ASN A 78 -3.33 15.58 -1.67
CA ASN A 78 -4.03 15.32 -2.92
C ASN A 78 -3.50 16.32 -3.97
N PRO A 79 -2.62 15.90 -4.89
CA PRO A 79 -2.12 16.76 -5.95
C PRO A 79 -3.28 17.32 -6.79
N GLY A 80 -3.45 18.63 -6.79
CA GLY A 80 -4.54 19.31 -7.52
C GLY A 80 -5.85 19.45 -6.76
N GLY A 81 -5.91 19.02 -5.47
CA GLY A 81 -7.10 19.14 -4.62
C GLY A 81 -6.78 19.56 -3.19
N LYS A 82 -7.82 19.61 -2.35
CA LYS A 82 -7.63 19.81 -0.91
C LYS A 82 -7.03 18.58 -0.27
N PRO A 83 -6.19 18.71 0.78
CA PRO A 83 -5.74 17.56 1.56
C PRO A 83 -6.93 16.71 2.02
N VAL A 84 -6.78 15.39 1.93
CA VAL A 84 -7.80 14.42 2.36
C VAL A 84 -7.36 13.81 3.69
N THR A 85 -8.29 13.69 4.62
CA THR A 85 -8.08 12.93 5.85
C THR A 85 -8.57 11.50 5.64
N LEU A 86 -7.74 10.52 5.95
CA LEU A 86 -8.09 9.11 5.81
C LEU A 86 -9.17 8.73 6.83
N GLU A 87 -10.30 8.24 6.37
CA GLU A 87 -11.36 7.72 7.24
C GLU A 87 -10.95 6.39 7.88
N TRP A 88 -10.23 5.55 7.14
CA TRP A 88 -9.72 4.24 7.57
C TRP A 88 -8.20 4.15 7.43
N PRO A 89 -7.55 3.18 8.10
CA PRO A 89 -6.15 2.89 7.79
C PRO A 89 -5.97 2.58 6.30
N GLU A 90 -4.83 3.01 5.74
CA GLU A 90 -4.52 2.84 4.32
C GLU A 90 -3.15 2.22 4.11
N VAL A 91 -3.11 1.21 3.24
CA VAL A 91 -1.87 0.61 2.75
C VAL A 91 -1.34 1.41 1.58
N ARG A 92 -0.06 1.77 1.62
CA ARG A 92 0.63 2.47 0.54
C ARG A 92 2.01 1.88 0.26
N LEU A 93 2.49 2.08 -0.95
CA LEU A 93 3.83 1.70 -1.39
C LEU A 93 4.19 0.23 -1.06
N LEU A 94 3.26 -0.70 -1.28
CA LEU A 94 3.60 -2.12 -1.25
C LEU A 94 4.60 -2.41 -2.37
N ALA A 95 5.78 -2.85 -2.01
CA ALA A 95 6.89 -3.03 -2.93
C ALA A 95 7.58 -4.38 -2.70
N VAL A 96 7.66 -5.19 -3.76
CA VAL A 96 8.45 -6.43 -3.82
C VAL A 96 9.23 -6.43 -5.13
N PRO A 97 10.56 -6.32 -5.08
CA PRO A 97 11.38 -6.25 -6.28
C PRO A 97 11.25 -7.54 -7.10
N PRO A 98 11.47 -7.49 -8.42
CA PRO A 98 11.29 -8.64 -9.31
C PRO A 98 11.95 -9.93 -8.82
N ALA A 99 13.17 -9.86 -8.31
CA ALA A 99 13.93 -11.02 -7.82
C ALA A 99 13.31 -11.72 -6.59
N ALA A 100 12.44 -11.03 -5.85
CA ALA A 100 11.77 -11.56 -4.65
C ALA A 100 10.31 -12.00 -4.89
N ARG A 101 9.81 -11.86 -6.12
CA ARG A 101 8.41 -12.22 -6.46
C ARG A 101 8.21 -13.73 -6.51
N GLY A 102 6.93 -14.14 -6.50
CA GLY A 102 6.54 -15.55 -6.55
C GLY A 102 6.72 -16.32 -5.25
N LYS A 103 7.25 -15.68 -4.20
CA LYS A 103 7.52 -16.29 -2.88
C LYS A 103 6.49 -15.89 -1.79
N GLY A 104 5.40 -15.24 -2.15
CA GLY A 104 4.35 -14.82 -1.21
C GLY A 104 4.69 -13.61 -0.33
N VAL A 105 5.79 -12.89 -0.60
CA VAL A 105 6.27 -11.75 0.20
C VAL A 105 5.20 -10.66 0.30
N ALA A 106 4.62 -10.24 -0.83
CA ALA A 106 3.58 -9.22 -0.86
C ALA A 106 2.36 -9.60 -0.03
N ARG A 107 1.91 -10.86 -0.14
CA ARG A 107 0.80 -11.38 0.66
C ARG A 107 1.08 -11.30 2.17
N ARG A 108 2.27 -11.69 2.60
CA ARG A 108 2.65 -11.66 4.04
C ARG A 108 2.72 -10.23 4.58
N LEU A 109 3.22 -9.27 3.78
CA LEU A 109 3.20 -7.86 4.15
C LEU A 109 1.76 -7.34 4.29
N MET A 110 0.87 -7.70 3.37
CA MET A 110 -0.54 -7.34 3.45
C MET A 110 -1.26 -7.99 4.63
N GLU A 111 -1.00 -9.27 4.91
CA GLU A 111 -1.54 -9.98 6.08
C GLU A 111 -1.14 -9.29 7.39
N GLU A 112 0.09 -8.79 7.49
CA GLU A 112 0.54 -8.01 8.64
C GLU A 112 -0.18 -6.65 8.75
N CYS A 113 -0.39 -5.95 7.63
CA CYS A 113 -1.20 -4.72 7.62
C CYS A 113 -2.64 -4.98 8.10
N ILE A 114 -3.26 -6.05 7.62
CA ILE A 114 -4.61 -6.47 8.03
C ILE A 114 -4.64 -6.79 9.53
N ARG A 115 -3.68 -7.54 10.02
CA ARG A 115 -3.55 -7.89 11.44
C ARG A 115 -3.44 -6.64 12.32
N ARG A 116 -2.60 -5.66 11.92
CA ARG A 116 -2.43 -4.39 12.65
C ARG A 116 -3.68 -3.53 12.62
N ALA A 117 -4.33 -3.40 11.48
CA ALA A 117 -5.57 -2.64 11.37
C ALA A 117 -6.69 -3.24 12.24
N ARG A 118 -6.81 -4.57 12.27
CA ARG A 118 -7.74 -5.28 13.18
C ARG A 118 -7.40 -5.04 14.66
N ALA A 119 -6.12 -5.14 15.02
CA ALA A 119 -5.67 -4.91 16.39
C ALA A 119 -5.93 -3.47 16.86
N ALA A 120 -5.91 -2.51 15.94
CA ALA A 120 -6.30 -1.12 16.20
C ALA A 120 -7.82 -0.89 16.23
N GLY A 121 -8.65 -1.92 16.05
CA GLY A 121 -10.11 -1.81 16.04
C GLY A 121 -10.68 -1.15 14.78
N ALA A 122 -9.92 -1.07 13.70
CA ALA A 122 -10.40 -0.43 12.48
C ALA A 122 -11.51 -1.27 11.83
N PRO A 123 -12.63 -0.66 11.38
CA PRO A 123 -13.72 -1.37 10.72
C PRO A 123 -13.39 -1.79 9.29
N ALA A 124 -12.41 -1.14 8.66
CA ALA A 124 -11.97 -1.42 7.30
C ALA A 124 -10.49 -1.06 7.09
N LEU A 125 -9.89 -1.60 6.05
CA LEU A 125 -8.57 -1.24 5.54
C LEU A 125 -8.73 -0.84 4.07
N THR A 126 -8.08 0.25 3.65
CA THR A 126 -8.15 0.77 2.30
C THR A 126 -6.80 0.77 1.60
N LEU A 127 -6.83 0.87 0.30
CA LEU A 127 -5.67 1.11 -0.55
C LEU A 127 -6.10 1.74 -1.88
N HIS A 128 -5.15 2.30 -2.60
CA HIS A 128 -5.33 2.77 -3.96
C HIS A 128 -4.37 2.05 -4.91
N THR A 129 -4.83 1.81 -6.13
CA THR A 129 -4.03 1.20 -7.20
C THR A 129 -4.42 1.83 -8.55
N ALA A 130 -3.76 1.43 -9.63
CA ALA A 130 -4.04 1.93 -10.98
C ALA A 130 -4.06 0.76 -11.98
N ASP A 131 -4.65 0.97 -13.16
CA ASP A 131 -4.80 -0.09 -14.17
C ASP A 131 -3.47 -0.70 -14.60
N ILE A 132 -2.39 0.09 -14.61
CA ILE A 132 -1.04 -0.41 -14.89
C ILE A 132 -0.52 -1.41 -13.85
N MET A 133 -1.16 -1.48 -12.67
CA MET A 133 -0.79 -2.34 -11.55
C MET A 133 -1.65 -3.61 -11.46
N SER A 134 -1.97 -4.21 -12.59
CA SER A 134 -2.91 -5.33 -12.68
C SER A 134 -2.54 -6.55 -11.83
N VAL A 135 -1.24 -6.81 -11.61
CA VAL A 135 -0.77 -7.90 -10.75
C VAL A 135 -1.11 -7.64 -9.28
N ALA A 136 -0.90 -6.40 -8.83
CA ALA A 136 -1.24 -5.98 -7.47
C ALA A 136 -2.77 -6.00 -7.27
N MET A 137 -3.56 -5.52 -8.24
CA MET A 137 -5.01 -5.58 -8.18
C MET A 137 -5.53 -7.00 -7.96
N ARG A 138 -5.04 -7.97 -8.73
CA ARG A 138 -5.41 -9.38 -8.55
C ARG A 138 -5.01 -9.95 -7.17
N LEU A 139 -3.90 -9.48 -6.60
CA LEU A 139 -3.53 -9.86 -5.22
C LEU A 139 -4.57 -9.34 -4.23
N TYR A 140 -4.91 -8.05 -4.30
CA TYR A 140 -5.87 -7.42 -3.40
C TYR A 140 -7.25 -8.08 -3.48
N GLU A 141 -7.75 -8.32 -4.67
CA GLU A 141 -9.04 -9.00 -4.90
C GLU A 141 -9.05 -10.41 -4.31
N ARG A 142 -7.98 -11.19 -4.50
CA ARG A 142 -7.84 -12.53 -3.86
C ARG A 142 -7.76 -12.46 -2.33
N MET A 143 -7.35 -11.34 -1.77
CA MET A 143 -7.33 -11.11 -0.32
C MET A 143 -8.64 -10.56 0.22
N GLY A 144 -9.65 -10.38 -0.63
CA GLY A 144 -10.99 -9.93 -0.25
C GLY A 144 -11.22 -8.43 -0.33
N PHE A 145 -10.27 -7.65 -0.84
CA PHE A 145 -10.51 -6.24 -1.14
C PHE A 145 -11.49 -6.13 -2.30
N ALA A 146 -12.49 -5.27 -2.15
CA ALA A 146 -13.47 -4.94 -3.18
C ALA A 146 -13.29 -3.50 -3.65
N ARG A 147 -13.68 -3.24 -4.91
CA ARG A 147 -13.71 -1.88 -5.46
C ARG A 147 -14.58 -0.95 -4.60
N ALA A 148 -14.05 0.22 -4.31
CA ALA A 148 -14.69 1.30 -3.57
C ALA A 148 -14.55 2.58 -4.41
N VAL A 149 -15.46 2.73 -5.39
CA VAL A 149 -15.41 3.82 -6.39
C VAL A 149 -15.49 5.19 -5.74
N GLU A 150 -16.15 5.29 -4.60
CA GLU A 150 -16.25 6.50 -3.78
C GLU A 150 -14.91 7.01 -3.25
N LEU A 151 -13.88 6.15 -3.26
CA LEU A 151 -12.52 6.51 -2.83
C LEU A 151 -11.62 6.91 -4.00
N ASP A 152 -12.09 6.83 -5.25
CA ASP A 152 -11.29 7.17 -6.42
C ASP A 152 -10.88 8.64 -6.42
N PHE A 153 -9.66 8.92 -6.87
CA PHE A 153 -9.21 10.28 -7.15
C PHE A 153 -8.24 10.31 -8.34
N SER A 154 -8.03 11.49 -8.90
CA SER A 154 -7.10 11.69 -10.02
C SER A 154 -5.84 12.40 -9.53
N PRO A 155 -4.71 11.69 -9.35
CA PRO A 155 -3.45 12.30 -8.94
C PRO A 155 -2.79 13.13 -10.05
N ALA A 156 -3.15 12.88 -11.30
CA ALA A 156 -2.69 13.60 -12.49
C ALA A 156 -3.72 13.45 -13.63
N PRO A 157 -3.72 14.34 -14.63
CA PRO A 157 -4.59 14.22 -15.81
C PRO A 157 -4.46 12.85 -16.48
N GLY A 158 -5.59 12.18 -16.70
CA GLY A 158 -5.64 10.87 -17.35
C GLY A 158 -5.27 9.68 -16.47
N ILE A 159 -4.97 9.91 -15.18
CA ILE A 159 -4.68 8.83 -14.21
C ILE A 159 -5.77 8.80 -13.15
N VAL A 160 -6.30 7.61 -12.91
CA VAL A 160 -7.23 7.34 -11.81
C VAL A 160 -6.56 6.43 -10.80
N ALA A 161 -6.45 6.90 -9.56
CA ALA A 161 -6.14 6.10 -8.40
C ALA A 161 -7.44 5.42 -7.94
N LYS A 162 -7.54 4.12 -8.20
CA LYS A 162 -8.73 3.31 -7.90
C LYS A 162 -8.72 2.85 -6.46
N GLY A 163 -9.75 3.20 -5.71
CA GLY A 163 -9.93 2.81 -4.32
C GLY A 163 -10.39 1.36 -4.18
N TYR A 164 -9.84 0.68 -3.19
CA TYR A 164 -10.23 -0.66 -2.74
C TYR A 164 -10.40 -0.66 -1.23
N LYS A 165 -11.34 -1.44 -0.73
CA LYS A 165 -11.65 -1.54 0.69
C LYS A 165 -11.86 -3.00 1.11
N LEU A 166 -11.27 -3.36 2.25
CA LEU A 166 -11.47 -4.64 2.93
C LEU A 166 -12.19 -4.40 4.25
N PRO A 167 -13.44 -4.89 4.43
CA PRO A 167 -14.08 -4.90 5.73
C PRO A 167 -13.31 -5.78 6.71
N LEU A 168 -13.05 -5.29 7.92
CA LEU A 168 -12.30 -6.00 8.95
C LEU A 168 -13.18 -6.53 10.08
N THR A 169 -14.40 -5.99 10.21
CA THR A 169 -15.40 -6.48 11.14
C THR A 169 -16.12 -7.69 10.54
N LEU A 170 -16.30 -8.73 11.34
CA LEU A 170 -17.21 -9.82 10.97
C LEU A 170 -18.63 -9.23 10.84
N PRO A 171 -19.40 -9.65 9.82
CA PRO A 171 -20.81 -9.29 9.78
C PRO A 171 -21.44 -9.74 11.11
N SER A 172 -22.14 -8.81 11.79
CA SER A 172 -22.92 -9.18 12.96
C SER A 172 -23.85 -10.33 12.58
N PRO A 173 -23.96 -11.39 13.40
CA PRO A 173 -24.93 -12.44 13.13
C PRO A 173 -26.30 -11.76 13.02
N GLN A 174 -26.96 -11.92 11.88
CA GLN A 174 -28.34 -11.47 11.72
C GLN A 174 -29.12 -12.12 12.86
N ARG A 175 -29.66 -11.33 13.78
CA ARG A 175 -30.65 -11.81 14.72
C ARG A 175 -31.81 -12.30 13.86
N GLY A 176 -31.94 -13.61 13.77
CA GLY A 176 -33.14 -14.20 13.21
C GLY A 176 -34.32 -13.64 13.99
N GLU A 177 -35.15 -12.87 13.35
CA GLU A 177 -36.48 -12.58 13.86
C GLU A 177 -37.24 -13.92 13.87
N GLY A 178 -37.43 -14.44 15.10
CA GLY A 178 -38.33 -15.53 15.35
C GLY A 178 -39.74 -15.00 15.57
#